data_d5df12a05f3433262a2119497ff9f9a1
#
_entry.id   d5df12a05f3433262a2119497ff9f9a1
#
_cell.length_a   1.000
_cell.length_b   1.000
_cell.length_c   1.000
_cell.angle_alpha   90.00
_cell.angle_beta   90.00
_cell.angle_gamma   90.00
#
_symmetry.space_group_name_H-M   'P 1'
#
loop_
_entity.id
_entity.type
_entity.pdbx_description
1 polymer ?
#
loop_
_entity_poly.entity_id
_entity_poly.type
_entity_poly.pdbx_seq_one_letter_code
_entity_poly.pdbx_strand_id
1 'polypeptide(L)'
;MSTSFVIPASRSAMLLRRRIATYFVGGADELPTLVGALDGCLVHELSVDIRDGVRESSMSCTLLLAGDATEPLLERLRELPSVVSSELV
;
A
#
# COMPACT_ATOMS: atom_id res chain seq x y z
N MET A 1 -37.85 0.64 -4.84
CA MET A 1 -37.19 0.82 -4.57
C MET A 1 -36.26 0.73 -4.27
N SER A 2 -35.84 0.82 -4.10
CA SER A 2 -34.85 0.74 -3.95
C SER A 2 -34.06 0.70 -3.21
N THR A 3 -33.81 0.82 -2.97
CA THR A 3 -33.01 1.06 -2.39
C THR A 3 -32.35 0.40 -1.61
N SER A 4 -32.39 -0.02 -1.37
CA SER A 4 -31.76 -0.58 -0.57
C SER A 4 -30.49 -1.03 -0.81
N PHE A 5 -30.09 -1.17 -1.70
CA PHE A 5 -28.88 -1.58 -1.95
C PHE A 5 -27.83 -0.82 -1.48
N VAL A 6 -28.14 0.15 -1.18
CA VAL A 6 -27.21 1.05 -0.67
C VAL A 6 -26.51 0.56 0.56
N ILE A 7 -27.19 -0.19 1.33
CA ILE A 7 -26.64 -0.61 2.59
C ILE A 7 -25.41 -1.44 2.48
N PRO A 8 -25.32 -2.45 1.63
CA PRO A 8 -24.08 -3.18 1.49
C PRO A 8 -22.95 -2.28 1.03
N ALA A 9 -23.27 -1.33 0.18
CA ALA A 9 -22.25 -0.43 -0.27
C ALA A 9 -21.74 0.43 0.87
N SER A 10 -22.63 0.81 1.77
CA SER A 10 -22.21 1.63 2.90
C SER A 10 -21.21 0.92 3.75
N ARG A 11 -21.41 -0.36 4.01
CA ARG A 11 -20.46 -1.08 4.83
C ARG A 11 -19.14 -1.26 4.12
N SER A 12 -19.18 -1.56 2.84
CA SER A 12 -17.95 -1.74 2.12
C SER A 12 -17.23 -0.42 1.94
N ALA A 13 -17.94 0.68 2.08
CA ALA A 13 -17.31 1.98 1.96
C ALA A 13 -16.64 2.44 3.24
N MET A 14 -16.67 1.64 4.30
CA MET A 14 -15.99 2.01 5.53
C MET A 14 -14.49 1.87 5.30
N LEU A 15 -13.86 2.98 5.00
CA LEU A 15 -12.44 3.01 4.70
C LEU A 15 -11.67 3.55 5.89
N LEU A 16 -10.53 2.94 6.15
CA LEU A 16 -9.66 3.35 7.21
C LEU A 16 -8.39 3.93 6.63
N ARG A 17 -7.88 4.97 7.25
CA ARG A 17 -6.61 5.54 6.85
C ARG A 17 -5.51 4.67 7.44
N ARG A 18 -4.67 4.14 6.57
CA ARG A 18 -3.57 3.28 6.99
C ARG A 18 -2.27 3.80 6.43
N ARG A 19 -1.24 3.72 7.22
CA ARG A 19 0.08 4.12 6.79
C ARG A 19 0.96 2.89 6.75
N ILE A 20 1.63 2.67 5.62
CA ILE A 20 2.47 1.50 5.40
C ILE A 20 3.88 1.97 5.08
N ALA A 21 4.85 1.38 5.74
CA ALA A 21 6.26 1.61 5.45
C ALA A 21 6.81 0.36 4.80
N THR A 22 7.40 0.53 3.62
CA THR A 22 7.99 -0.56 2.86
C THR A 22 9.47 -0.27 2.67
N TYR A 23 10.31 -1.22 3.03
CA TYR A 23 11.75 -1.12 2.85
C TYR A 23 12.17 -2.05 1.73
N PHE A 24 13.00 -1.55 0.83
CA PHE A 24 13.36 -2.30 -0.37
C PHE A 24 14.79 -1.99 -0.79
N VAL A 25 15.34 -2.86 -1.63
CA VAL A 25 16.66 -2.68 -2.20
C VAL A 25 16.52 -2.47 -3.71
N GLY A 26 17.51 -1.87 -4.33
CA GLY A 26 17.50 -1.69 -5.77
C GLY A 26 17.29 -0.27 -6.25
N GLY A 27 17.01 0.66 -5.35
CA GLY A 27 16.92 2.07 -5.69
C GLY A 27 15.68 2.45 -6.49
N ALA A 28 15.79 3.55 -7.21
CA ALA A 28 14.64 4.14 -7.90
C ALA A 28 14.04 3.24 -8.97
N ASP A 29 14.83 2.33 -9.51
CA ASP A 29 14.34 1.43 -10.55
C ASP A 29 13.23 0.52 -10.07
N GLU A 30 13.12 0.34 -8.76
CA GLU A 30 12.09 -0.52 -8.19
C GLU A 30 10.75 0.19 -7.99
N LEU A 31 10.74 1.51 -8.09
CA LEU A 31 9.52 2.27 -7.80
C LEU A 31 8.32 1.89 -8.68
N PRO A 32 8.47 1.69 -9.99
CA PRO A 32 7.30 1.31 -10.78
C PRO A 32 6.64 0.02 -10.29
N THR A 33 7.45 -0.95 -9.88
CA THR A 33 6.93 -2.21 -9.38
C THR A 33 6.22 -2.00 -8.04
N LEU A 34 6.83 -1.22 -7.14
CA LEU A 34 6.25 -0.95 -5.84
C LEU A 34 4.94 -0.17 -5.96
N VAL A 35 4.94 0.87 -6.78
CA VAL A 35 3.74 1.67 -6.97
C VAL A 35 2.67 0.85 -7.67
N GLY A 36 3.07 -0.03 -8.59
CA GLY A 36 2.13 -0.92 -9.25
C GLY A 36 1.40 -1.83 -8.29
N ALA A 37 2.05 -2.22 -7.21
CA ALA A 37 1.40 -3.06 -6.21
C ALA A 37 0.28 -2.32 -5.46
N LEU A 38 0.28 -0.99 -5.51
CA LEU A 38 -0.77 -0.18 -4.89
C LEU A 38 -1.96 0.03 -5.82
N ASP A 39 -1.94 -0.58 -7.00
CA ASP A 39 -3.01 -0.42 -7.97
C ASP A 39 -4.35 -0.82 -7.36
N GLY A 40 -5.35 -0.02 -7.60
CA GLY A 40 -6.67 -0.24 -7.01
C GLY A 40 -6.84 0.36 -5.64
N CYS A 41 -5.79 0.91 -5.05
CA CYS A 41 -5.87 1.53 -3.73
C CYS A 41 -6.01 3.04 -3.87
N LEU A 42 -6.68 3.65 -2.89
CA LEU A 42 -6.80 5.09 -2.84
C LEU A 42 -5.60 5.64 -2.07
N VAL A 43 -4.59 6.08 -2.80
CA VAL A 43 -3.38 6.62 -2.19
C VAL A 43 -3.60 8.07 -1.85
N HIS A 44 -3.44 8.41 -0.59
CA HIS A 44 -3.59 9.77 -0.11
C HIS A 44 -2.25 10.50 -0.10
N GLU A 45 -1.19 9.79 0.25
CA GLU A 45 0.13 10.40 0.33
C GLU A 45 1.17 9.35 0.07
N LEU A 46 2.24 9.71 -0.64
CA LEU A 46 3.33 8.80 -0.95
C LEU A 46 4.64 9.54 -0.77
N SER A 47 5.56 8.93 -0.07
CA SER A 47 6.86 9.52 0.20
C SER A 47 7.92 8.44 0.00
N VAL A 48 9.02 8.78 -0.66
CA VAL A 48 10.06 7.83 -0.97
C VAL A 48 11.41 8.40 -0.58
N ASP A 49 12.23 7.56 0.04
CA ASP A 49 13.60 7.92 0.40
C ASP A 49 14.52 6.89 -0.24
N ILE A 50 15.22 7.30 -1.29
CA ILE A 50 16.10 6.41 -2.03
C ILE A 50 17.50 6.47 -1.45
N ARG A 51 18.03 5.29 -1.12
CA ARG A 51 19.39 5.15 -0.61
C ARG A 51 20.18 4.32 -1.59
N ASP A 52 21.38 4.79 -1.92
CA ASP A 52 22.22 4.09 -2.88
C ASP A 52 23.05 3.02 -2.19
N GLY A 53 23.58 2.13 -3.00
CA GLY A 53 24.49 1.09 -2.53
C GLY A 53 23.77 -0.03 -1.84
N VAL A 54 24.31 -0.46 -0.71
CA VAL A 54 23.76 -1.60 0.00
C VAL A 54 22.66 -1.22 1.00
N ARG A 55 22.35 0.05 1.06
CA ARG A 55 21.34 0.51 2.01
C ARG A 55 19.94 0.29 1.47
N GLU A 56 19.02 0.05 2.39
CA GLU A 56 17.63 -0.08 2.04
C GLU A 56 17.02 1.30 1.79
N SER A 57 16.24 1.38 0.74
CA SER A 57 15.39 2.54 0.48
C SER A 57 14.04 2.32 1.15
N SER A 58 13.27 3.36 1.28
CA SER A 58 11.96 3.23 1.91
C SER A 58 10.89 3.97 1.12
N MET A 59 9.69 3.42 1.18
CA MET A 59 8.51 4.03 0.63
C MET A 59 7.46 4.05 1.73
N SER A 60 6.97 5.23 2.05
CA SER A 60 5.92 5.39 3.05
C SER A 60 4.68 5.86 2.33
N CYS A 61 3.58 5.16 2.50
CA CYS A 61 2.34 5.57 1.85
C CYS A 61 1.19 5.57 2.84
N THR A 62 0.32 6.55 2.67
CA THR A 62 -0.92 6.63 3.43
C THR A 62 -2.04 6.35 2.46
N LEU A 63 -2.87 5.38 2.82
CA LEU A 63 -3.92 4.88 1.94
C LEU A 63 -5.23 4.84 2.70
N LEU A 64 -6.32 4.86 1.94
CA LEU A 64 -7.64 4.59 2.47
C LEU A 64 -8.00 3.17 2.05
N LEU A 65 -8.17 2.29 3.02
CA LEU A 65 -8.40 0.87 2.75
C LEU A 65 -9.56 0.35 3.57
N ALA A 66 -10.30 -0.58 3.00
CA ALA A 66 -11.26 -1.35 3.79
C ALA A 66 -10.45 -2.17 4.81
N GLY A 67 -11.05 -2.43 5.95
CA GLY A 67 -10.32 -3.10 7.02
C GLY A 67 -9.73 -4.43 6.61
N ASP A 68 -10.46 -5.18 5.78
CA ASP A 68 -10.01 -6.51 5.34
C ASP A 68 -9.06 -6.45 4.15
N ALA A 69 -8.77 -5.28 3.62
CA ALA A 69 -7.86 -5.13 2.49
C ALA A 69 -6.42 -4.89 2.91
N THR A 70 -6.17 -4.63 4.19
CA THR A 70 -4.86 -4.27 4.67
C THR A 70 -3.86 -5.41 4.58
N GLU A 71 -4.20 -6.57 5.12
CA GLU A 71 -3.28 -7.70 5.09
C GLU A 71 -2.99 -8.21 3.68
N PRO A 72 -3.98 -8.34 2.80
CA PRO A 72 -3.67 -8.72 1.42
C PRO A 72 -2.71 -7.75 0.73
N LEU A 73 -2.85 -6.45 1.00
CA LEU A 73 -1.94 -5.48 0.41
C LEU A 73 -0.53 -5.64 0.96
N LEU A 74 -0.40 -5.81 2.28
CA LEU A 74 0.91 -6.03 2.87
C LEU A 74 1.57 -7.27 2.30
N GLU A 75 0.81 -8.35 2.13
CA GLU A 75 1.34 -9.57 1.56
C GLU A 75 1.78 -9.37 0.12
N ARG A 76 1.00 -8.62 -0.65
CA ARG A 76 1.36 -8.32 -2.03
C ARG A 76 2.69 -7.58 -2.09
N LEU A 77 2.87 -6.60 -1.21
CA LEU A 77 4.14 -5.87 -1.17
C LEU A 77 5.29 -6.77 -0.73
N ARG A 78 5.05 -7.61 0.26
CA ARG A 78 6.09 -8.49 0.78
C ARG A 78 6.54 -9.54 -0.23
N GLU A 79 5.70 -9.85 -1.20
CA GLU A 79 6.02 -10.83 -2.23
C GLU A 79 6.91 -10.28 -3.32
N LEU A 80 7.08 -8.96 -3.39
CA LEU A 80 7.93 -8.37 -4.42
C LEU A 80 9.39 -8.70 -4.10
N PRO A 81 10.16 -9.11 -5.13
CA PRO A 81 11.54 -9.58 -4.87
C PRO A 81 12.43 -8.56 -4.20
N SER A 82 12.24 -7.28 -4.47
CA SER A 82 13.11 -6.25 -3.90
C SER A 82 12.71 -5.84 -2.49
N VAL A 83 11.55 -6.25 -2.02
CA VAL A 83 11.04 -5.79 -0.72
C VAL A 83 11.66 -6.60 0.40
N VAL A 84 12.24 -5.90 1.36
CA VAL A 84 12.78 -6.50 2.57
C VAL A 84 11.70 -6.65 3.62
N SER A 85 10.89 -5.62 3.80
CA SER A 85 9.79 -5.67 4.76
C SER A 85 8.72 -4.65 4.38
N SER A 86 7.50 -4.89 4.83
CA SER A 86 6.40 -3.98 4.62
C SER A 86 5.46 -4.13 5.81
N GLU A 87 5.17 -3.04 6.50
CA GLU A 87 4.46 -3.08 7.76
C GLU A 87 3.59 -1.86 7.94
N LEU A 88 2.56 -2.03 8.74
CA LEU A 88 1.78 -0.89 9.20
C LEU A 88 2.61 -0.08 10.18
N VAL A 89 2.47 1.22 10.07
CA VAL A 89 3.17 2.14 10.96
C VAL A 89 2.21 2.72 11.98
#